data_b0d2c11602f63a7eb219294071a0596d
#
_entry.id   b0d2c11602f63a7eb219294071a0596d
#
_cell.length_a   1.000
_cell.length_b   1.000
_cell.length_c   1.000
_cell.angle_alpha   90.00
_cell.angle_beta   90.00
_cell.angle_gamma   90.00
#
_symmetry.space_group_name_H-M   'P 1'
#
loop_
_entity.id
_entity.type
_entity.pdbx_description
1 polymer ?
#
loop_
_entity_poly.entity_id
_entity_poly.type
_entity_poly.pdbx_seq_one_letter_code
_entity_poly.pdbx_strand_id
1 'polypeptide(L)'
;SASLVGSEMCIRDSPNPVDLPRTRRFVLLCLLPVVIVAFFLLAYQLWQPVTFRVELKENISTTLPFRGATLTLKYADVVETRELATLQEVVEFEGINRKYAWLDDFTLSFKAKGYMPVDTTLSYTNTCFLSICRNNDAGVLQGVVTDEERQPVADARVQVLGYSAQTGADGSFLIEVPLSQQATSYRLTVMKAGFEIWDYNGVAPSPTEQMRIALRKK
;
A
#
# COMPACT_ATOMS: atom_id res chain seq x y z
N SER A 1 65.26 -9.96 84.51
CA SER A 1 64.47 -10.37 83.41
C SER A 1 63.45 -9.32 83.05
N ALA A 2 63.73 -8.56 82.03
CA ALA A 2 62.89 -7.48 81.57
C ALA A 2 62.08 -7.97 80.35
N SER A 3 60.81 -7.76 80.36
CA SER A 3 59.93 -7.98 79.23
C SER A 3 59.47 -6.62 78.74
N LEU A 4 59.83 -6.34 77.49
CA LEU A 4 59.39 -5.16 76.79
C LEU A 4 58.10 -5.54 76.06
N VAL A 5 57.06 -4.86 76.38
CA VAL A 5 55.75 -4.94 75.61
C VAL A 5 55.80 -3.81 74.61
N GLY A 6 55.90 -4.17 73.35
CA GLY A 6 55.74 -3.28 72.21
C GLY A 6 54.27 -3.02 71.95
N SER A 7 53.82 -1.78 72.01
CA SER A 7 52.53 -1.30 71.61
C SER A 7 52.53 -1.08 70.10
N GLU A 8 51.94 -2.00 69.38
CA GLU A 8 51.64 -1.78 67.93
C GLU A 8 50.47 -0.83 67.80
N MET A 9 50.75 0.33 67.24
CA MET A 9 49.81 1.38 66.94
C MET A 9 49.13 0.99 65.59
N CYS A 10 47.93 0.43 65.66
CA CYS A 10 47.12 0.24 64.49
C CYS A 10 46.73 1.56 63.82
N ILE A 11 47.45 1.89 62.77
CA ILE A 11 47.04 2.98 61.87
C ILE A 11 45.87 2.42 61.03
N ARG A 12 44.71 2.95 61.41
CA ARG A 12 43.46 2.68 60.67
C ARG A 12 43.49 3.51 59.39
N ASP A 13 43.97 2.93 58.28
CA ASP A 13 43.87 3.54 56.98
C ASP A 13 42.39 3.67 56.60
N SER A 14 41.85 4.86 56.75
CA SER A 14 40.59 5.21 56.13
C SER A 14 40.78 5.23 54.62
N PRO A 15 39.90 4.55 53.83
CA PRO A 15 40.01 4.64 52.40
C PRO A 15 39.79 6.08 51.98
N ASN A 16 40.83 6.73 51.49
CA ASN A 16 40.71 8.03 50.86
C ASN A 16 39.71 7.95 49.75
N PRO A 17 38.76 8.88 49.66
CA PRO A 17 37.88 8.97 48.50
C PRO A 17 38.78 9.12 47.29
N VAL A 18 38.64 8.20 46.33
CA VAL A 18 39.42 8.19 45.08
C VAL A 18 39.17 9.52 44.38
N ASP A 19 40.11 10.46 44.57
CA ASP A 19 40.13 11.71 43.82
C ASP A 19 40.39 11.36 42.36
N LEU A 20 39.31 11.29 41.60
CA LEU A 20 39.37 11.18 40.15
C LEU A 20 40.26 12.32 39.62
N PRO A 21 41.36 12.03 38.91
CA PRO A 21 42.27 13.07 38.44
C PRO A 21 41.49 14.16 37.71
N ARG A 22 41.76 15.42 38.01
CA ARG A 22 41.07 16.62 37.49
C ARG A 22 40.83 16.54 35.97
N THR A 23 41.72 15.91 35.22
CA THR A 23 41.60 15.66 33.80
C THR A 23 40.40 14.76 33.43
N ARG A 24 40.10 13.74 34.24
CA ARG A 24 38.91 12.86 33.98
C ARG A 24 37.61 13.61 34.25
N ARG A 25 37.55 14.49 35.24
CA ARG A 25 36.34 15.32 35.50
C ARG A 25 36.11 16.33 34.35
N PHE A 26 37.17 16.92 33.81
CA PHE A 26 37.10 17.84 32.68
C PHE A 26 36.64 17.13 31.40
N VAL A 27 37.15 15.95 31.10
CA VAL A 27 36.78 15.15 29.96
C VAL A 27 35.30 14.69 30.06
N LEU A 28 34.85 14.29 31.26
CA LEU A 28 33.48 13.90 31.50
C LEU A 28 32.50 15.09 31.36
N LEU A 29 32.89 16.29 31.84
CA LEU A 29 32.10 17.52 31.75
C LEU A 29 31.96 18.01 30.29
N CYS A 30 32.96 17.79 29.43
CA CYS A 30 32.91 18.16 28.05
C CYS A 30 32.22 17.12 27.17
N LEU A 31 32.31 15.82 27.53
CA LEU A 31 31.64 14.74 26.78
C LEU A 31 30.13 14.65 27.06
N LEU A 32 29.70 14.98 28.29
CA LEU A 32 28.30 14.89 28.67
C LEU A 32 27.36 15.71 27.76
N PRO A 33 27.62 17.00 27.48
CA PRO A 33 26.76 17.78 26.59
C PRO A 33 26.79 17.25 25.15
N VAL A 34 27.91 16.73 24.66
CA VAL A 34 28.02 16.14 23.34
C VAL A 34 27.13 14.87 23.23
N VAL A 35 27.16 14.01 24.25
CA VAL A 35 26.34 12.82 24.34
C VAL A 35 24.85 13.20 24.42
N ILE A 36 24.51 14.22 25.22
CA ILE A 36 23.13 14.71 25.32
C ILE A 36 22.64 15.25 23.97
N VAL A 37 23.44 16.07 23.29
CA VAL A 37 23.09 16.62 21.97
C VAL A 37 22.94 15.48 20.93
N ALA A 38 23.88 14.52 20.94
CA ALA A 38 23.79 13.36 20.06
C ALA A 38 22.53 12.52 20.33
N PHE A 39 22.17 12.33 21.59
CA PHE A 39 20.95 11.64 21.99
C PHE A 39 19.69 12.38 21.51
N PHE A 40 19.64 13.70 21.68
CA PHE A 40 18.50 14.50 21.19
C PHE A 40 18.41 14.51 19.67
N LEU A 41 19.52 14.57 18.95
CA LEU A 41 19.53 14.47 17.48
C LEU A 41 19.05 13.10 17.02
N LEU A 42 19.46 12.03 17.69
CA LEU A 42 19.02 10.67 17.39
C LEU A 42 17.54 10.49 17.71
N ALA A 43 17.07 10.99 18.84
CA ALA A 43 15.65 10.99 19.20
C ALA A 43 14.82 11.81 18.20
N TYR A 44 15.31 12.96 17.76
CA TYR A 44 14.65 13.78 16.74
C TYR A 44 14.54 13.04 15.41
N GLN A 45 15.59 12.34 14.96
CA GLN A 45 15.54 11.52 13.75
C GLN A 45 14.56 10.34 13.86
N LEU A 46 14.45 9.73 15.05
CA LEU A 46 13.51 8.63 15.30
C LEU A 46 12.04 9.11 15.31
N TRP A 47 11.81 10.39 15.58
CA TRP A 47 10.45 10.94 15.62
C TRP A 47 10.00 11.51 14.27
N GLN A 48 10.89 11.63 13.30
CA GLN A 48 10.49 12.08 11.97
C GLN A 48 9.60 11.05 11.28
N PRO A 49 8.46 11.48 10.72
CA PRO A 49 7.61 10.59 9.93
C PRO A 49 8.36 10.14 8.68
N VAL A 50 8.06 8.94 8.23
CA VAL A 50 8.56 8.36 7.00
C VAL A 50 7.43 8.17 6.02
N THR A 51 7.76 8.14 4.73
CA THR A 51 6.83 7.87 3.64
C THR A 51 7.11 6.49 3.07
N PHE A 52 6.07 5.71 2.88
CA PHE A 52 6.13 4.42 2.22
C PHE A 52 5.51 4.54 0.83
N ARG A 53 6.32 4.31 -0.21
CA ARG A 53 5.93 4.45 -1.60
C ARG A 53 5.70 3.07 -2.22
N VAL A 54 4.54 2.87 -2.84
CA VAL A 54 4.19 1.64 -3.53
C VAL A 54 4.05 1.93 -5.02
N GLU A 55 4.82 1.23 -5.83
CA GLU A 55 4.72 1.26 -7.29
C GLU A 55 4.11 -0.05 -7.78
N LEU A 56 2.98 0.04 -8.46
CA LEU A 56 2.30 -1.11 -9.03
C LEU A 56 2.91 -1.47 -10.37
N LYS A 57 3.31 -2.73 -10.54
CA LYS A 57 3.82 -3.27 -11.81
C LYS A 57 2.91 -4.38 -12.30
N GLU A 58 2.36 -4.20 -13.48
CA GLU A 58 1.62 -5.26 -14.17
C GLU A 58 2.57 -6.05 -15.08
N ASN A 59 2.41 -7.36 -15.09
CA ASN A 59 3.22 -8.24 -15.93
C ASN A 59 2.87 -8.16 -17.43
N ILE A 60 1.74 -7.53 -17.77
CA ILE A 60 1.24 -7.39 -19.15
C ILE A 60 0.83 -5.93 -19.34
N SER A 61 1.45 -5.26 -20.31
CA SER A 61 1.22 -3.84 -20.59
C SER A 61 -0.11 -3.61 -21.30
N THR A 62 -1.17 -3.46 -20.55
CA THR A 62 -2.44 -2.91 -21.04
C THR A 62 -2.88 -1.80 -20.09
N THR A 63 -3.00 -0.61 -20.63
CA THR A 63 -3.46 0.59 -19.95
C THR A 63 -4.97 0.54 -19.73
N LEU A 64 -5.43 -0.31 -18.82
CA LEU A 64 -6.83 -0.31 -18.42
C LEU A 64 -6.98 0.44 -17.11
N PRO A 65 -7.88 1.45 -17.03
CA PRO A 65 -8.15 2.09 -15.77
C PRO A 65 -8.74 1.09 -14.80
N PHE A 66 -8.19 1.04 -13.58
CA PHE A 66 -8.81 0.32 -12.48
C PHE A 66 -10.12 0.99 -12.12
N ARG A 67 -11.15 0.18 -11.91
CA ARG A 67 -12.36 0.65 -11.25
C ARG A 67 -12.56 -0.10 -9.96
N GLY A 68 -12.52 0.65 -8.86
CA GLY A 68 -12.68 0.10 -7.54
C GLY A 68 -11.48 -0.74 -7.09
N ALA A 69 -10.28 -0.44 -7.58
CA ALA A 69 -9.06 -1.00 -7.03
C ALA A 69 -8.75 -0.33 -5.69
N THR A 70 -8.38 -1.13 -4.73
CA THR A 70 -8.00 -0.67 -3.39
C THR A 70 -6.65 -1.21 -3.01
N LEU A 71 -5.81 -0.33 -2.46
CA LEU A 71 -4.54 -0.69 -1.86
C LEU A 71 -4.63 -0.39 -0.36
N THR A 72 -4.45 -1.41 0.45
CA THR A 72 -4.51 -1.30 1.91
C THR A 72 -3.16 -1.60 2.51
N LEU A 73 -2.65 -0.67 3.29
CA LEU A 73 -1.44 -0.84 4.10
C LEU A 73 -1.84 -1.03 5.55
N LYS A 74 -1.35 -2.10 6.16
CA LYS A 74 -1.55 -2.40 7.58
C LYS A 74 -0.20 -2.50 8.27
N TYR A 75 -0.04 -1.75 9.35
CA TYR A 75 1.13 -1.79 10.24
C TYR A 75 0.69 -1.52 11.67
N ALA A 76 1.22 -2.24 12.63
CA ALA A 76 0.73 -2.22 14.01
C ALA A 76 -0.81 -2.32 14.06
N ASP A 77 -1.47 -1.36 14.70
CA ASP A 77 -2.94 -1.28 14.78
C ASP A 77 -3.54 -0.31 13.74
N VAL A 78 -2.73 0.20 12.82
CA VAL A 78 -3.16 1.18 11.80
C VAL A 78 -3.48 0.46 10.50
N VAL A 79 -4.62 0.82 9.90
CA VAL A 79 -5.06 0.36 8.59
C VAL A 79 -5.37 1.57 7.72
N GLU A 80 -4.58 1.75 6.67
CA GLU A 80 -4.79 2.81 5.69
C GLU A 80 -5.19 2.22 4.35
N THR A 81 -6.27 2.72 3.76
CA THR A 81 -6.77 2.28 2.47
C THR A 81 -6.77 3.44 1.49
N ARG A 82 -6.25 3.20 0.29
CA ARG A 82 -6.26 4.13 -0.83
C ARG A 82 -7.02 3.53 -2.01
N GLU A 83 -7.88 4.33 -2.62
CA GLU A 83 -8.53 3.96 -3.88
C GLU A 83 -7.64 4.38 -5.04
N LEU A 84 -7.50 3.49 -6.02
CA LEU A 84 -6.62 3.67 -7.17
C LEU A 84 -7.45 3.90 -8.43
N ALA A 85 -7.12 4.95 -9.16
CA ALA A 85 -7.75 5.27 -10.43
C ALA A 85 -7.06 4.58 -11.62
N THR A 86 -5.74 4.40 -11.57
CA THR A 86 -4.95 3.84 -12.67
C THR A 86 -3.84 2.89 -12.19
N LEU A 87 -3.41 1.98 -13.07
CA LEU A 87 -2.32 1.02 -12.83
C LEU A 87 -0.93 1.65 -12.68
N GLN A 88 -0.73 2.82 -13.24
CA GLN A 88 0.56 3.51 -13.22
C GLN A 88 0.70 4.46 -12.03
N GLU A 89 -0.28 4.42 -11.15
CA GLU A 89 -0.30 5.30 -10.00
C GLU A 89 0.75 4.86 -8.98
N VAL A 90 1.56 5.81 -8.58
CA VAL A 90 2.44 5.66 -7.43
C VAL A 90 1.64 6.07 -6.21
N VAL A 91 1.49 5.17 -5.26
CA VAL A 91 0.74 5.41 -4.03
C VAL A 91 1.72 5.69 -2.90
N GLU A 92 1.55 6.82 -2.25
CA GLU A 92 2.36 7.23 -1.11
C GLU A 92 1.50 7.20 0.17
N PHE A 93 2.03 6.51 1.18
CA PHE A 93 1.52 6.50 2.54
C PHE A 93 2.44 7.37 3.38
N GLU A 94 1.96 8.54 3.76
CA GLU A 94 2.74 9.54 4.47
C GLU A 94 2.46 9.50 5.97
N GLY A 95 3.38 10.05 6.76
CA GLY A 95 3.15 10.23 8.19
C GLY A 95 3.35 8.98 9.05
N ILE A 96 3.93 7.92 8.50
CA ILE A 96 4.22 6.71 9.26
C ILE A 96 5.31 7.01 10.30
N ASN A 97 5.04 6.74 11.56
CA ASN A 97 6.05 6.93 12.59
C ASN A 97 7.22 5.96 12.38
N ARG A 98 8.44 6.48 12.34
CA ARG A 98 9.67 5.71 12.07
C ARG A 98 9.86 4.52 13.01
N LYS A 99 9.34 4.56 14.24
CA LYS A 99 9.39 3.41 15.17
C LYS A 99 8.73 2.15 14.58
N TYR A 100 7.59 2.31 13.86
CA TYR A 100 6.90 1.19 13.22
C TYR A 100 7.69 0.67 12.01
N ALA A 101 8.34 1.57 11.27
CA ALA A 101 9.21 1.18 10.17
C ALA A 101 10.39 0.27 10.58
N TRP A 102 10.78 0.31 11.85
CA TRP A 102 11.92 -0.48 12.36
C TRP A 102 11.52 -1.75 13.10
N LEU A 103 10.34 -1.77 13.69
CA LEU A 103 9.93 -2.80 14.64
C LEU A 103 8.80 -3.69 14.12
N ASP A 104 8.00 -3.19 13.18
CA ASP A 104 6.81 -3.87 12.73
C ASP A 104 6.94 -4.34 11.26
N ASP A 105 6.28 -5.44 10.97
CA ASP A 105 6.06 -5.87 9.60
C ASP A 105 4.87 -5.13 9.01
N PHE A 106 5.01 -4.77 7.73
CA PHE A 106 3.97 -4.12 6.95
C PHE A 106 3.24 -5.17 6.13
N THR A 107 1.92 -5.20 6.23
CA THR A 107 1.08 -6.01 5.35
C THR A 107 0.47 -5.12 4.29
N LEU A 108 0.76 -5.41 3.03
CA LEU A 108 0.22 -4.71 1.88
C LEU A 108 -0.78 -5.61 1.17
N SER A 109 -2.02 -5.15 1.07
CA SER A 109 -3.13 -5.86 0.41
C SER A 109 -3.60 -5.08 -0.81
N PHE A 110 -3.61 -5.73 -1.97
CA PHE A 110 -4.17 -5.18 -3.20
C PHE A 110 -5.41 -5.98 -3.61
N LYS A 111 -6.50 -5.27 -3.91
CA LYS A 111 -7.74 -5.85 -4.41
C LYS A 111 -8.30 -5.01 -5.55
N ALA A 112 -8.52 -5.62 -6.69
CA ALA A 112 -9.16 -5.00 -7.85
C ALA A 112 -9.98 -6.03 -8.62
N LYS A 113 -11.04 -5.58 -9.28
CA LYS A 113 -11.81 -6.44 -10.18
C LYS A 113 -10.95 -6.86 -11.37
N GLY A 114 -10.98 -8.14 -11.74
CA GLY A 114 -10.17 -8.68 -12.82
C GLY A 114 -8.72 -8.98 -12.48
N TYR A 115 -8.31 -8.82 -11.22
CA TYR A 115 -6.97 -9.10 -10.74
C TYR A 115 -6.97 -10.11 -9.61
N MET A 116 -5.91 -10.88 -9.49
CA MET A 116 -5.71 -11.74 -8.34
C MET A 116 -5.45 -10.87 -7.11
N PRO A 117 -6.14 -11.11 -5.99
CA PRO A 117 -5.82 -10.41 -4.76
C PRO A 117 -4.39 -10.74 -4.34
N VAL A 118 -3.66 -9.73 -3.92
CA VAL A 118 -2.28 -9.88 -3.44
C VAL A 118 -2.24 -9.42 -2.00
N ASP A 119 -1.80 -10.33 -1.12
CA ASP A 119 -1.50 -10.01 0.27
C ASP A 119 -0.02 -10.36 0.51
N THR A 120 0.77 -9.38 0.86
CA THR A 120 2.20 -9.57 1.11
C THR A 120 2.62 -8.88 2.39
N THR A 121 3.48 -9.55 3.14
CA THR A 121 4.10 -8.99 4.34
C THR A 121 5.55 -8.67 4.01
N LEU A 122 5.98 -7.48 4.36
CA LEU A 122 7.32 -6.98 4.06
C LEU A 122 7.83 -6.11 5.20
N SER A 123 9.14 -6.10 5.36
CA SER A 123 9.79 -5.12 6.23
C SER A 123 9.81 -3.76 5.53
N TYR A 124 9.83 -2.69 6.31
CA TYR A 124 9.83 -1.34 5.77
C TYR A 124 10.96 -1.09 4.76
N THR A 125 10.58 -0.58 3.62
CA THR A 125 11.47 -0.02 2.59
C THR A 125 10.89 1.31 2.12
N ASN A 126 11.72 2.23 1.65
CA ASN A 126 11.21 3.52 1.16
C ASN A 126 10.32 3.34 -0.08
N THR A 127 10.60 2.34 -0.91
CA THR A 127 9.82 2.03 -2.11
C THR A 127 9.61 0.52 -2.21
N CYS A 128 8.37 0.12 -2.42
CA CYS A 128 7.97 -1.25 -2.68
C CYS A 128 7.41 -1.37 -4.10
N PHE A 129 7.84 -2.39 -4.83
CA PHE A 129 7.25 -2.75 -6.12
C PHE A 129 6.29 -3.91 -5.91
N LEU A 130 5.02 -3.67 -6.15
CA LEU A 130 3.99 -4.69 -6.06
C LEU A 130 3.66 -5.22 -7.46
N SER A 131 4.02 -6.48 -7.73
CA SER A 131 3.64 -7.15 -8.97
C SER A 131 2.20 -7.61 -8.87
N ILE A 132 1.37 -7.17 -9.79
CA ILE A 132 -0.04 -7.55 -9.88
C ILE A 132 -0.28 -8.40 -11.13
N CYS A 133 -1.08 -9.45 -10.96
CA CYS A 133 -1.42 -10.38 -12.02
C CYS A 133 -2.92 -10.34 -12.29
N ARG A 134 -3.30 -10.43 -13.56
CA ARG A 134 -4.70 -10.59 -13.94
C ARG A 134 -5.22 -11.93 -13.47
N ASN A 135 -6.47 -11.93 -13.07
CA ASN A 135 -7.16 -13.17 -12.78
C ASN A 135 -7.68 -13.78 -14.08
N ASN A 136 -6.89 -14.67 -14.67
CA ASN A 136 -7.27 -15.36 -15.90
C ASN A 136 -8.40 -16.40 -15.70
N ASP A 137 -8.69 -16.73 -14.43
CA ASP A 137 -9.77 -17.66 -14.07
C ASP A 137 -11.12 -16.94 -13.93
N ALA A 138 -11.14 -15.62 -13.85
CA ALA A 138 -12.36 -14.83 -13.87
C ALA A 138 -12.70 -14.43 -15.31
N GLY A 139 -13.92 -14.72 -15.78
CA GLY A 139 -14.44 -14.20 -17.04
C GLY A 139 -14.65 -12.70 -16.92
N VAL A 140 -13.75 -11.90 -17.48
CA VAL A 140 -13.85 -10.44 -17.45
C VAL A 140 -14.45 -9.95 -18.75
N LEU A 141 -15.53 -9.19 -18.65
CA LEU A 141 -16.13 -8.43 -19.73
C LEU A 141 -15.87 -6.96 -19.49
N GLN A 142 -15.20 -6.31 -20.41
CA GLN A 142 -14.79 -4.91 -20.28
C GLN A 142 -14.98 -4.18 -21.62
N GLY A 143 -15.25 -2.89 -21.53
CA GLY A 143 -15.44 -2.11 -22.73
C GLY A 143 -15.74 -0.64 -22.45
N VAL A 144 -16.01 0.06 -23.54
CA VAL A 144 -16.40 1.46 -23.53
C VAL A 144 -17.71 1.61 -24.29
N VAL A 145 -18.65 2.32 -23.68
CA VAL A 145 -19.93 2.67 -24.29
C VAL A 145 -19.85 4.12 -24.76
N THR A 146 -20.12 4.32 -26.05
CA THR A 146 -20.15 5.64 -26.69
C THR A 146 -21.49 5.89 -27.36
N ASP A 147 -21.78 7.11 -27.75
CA ASP A 147 -22.87 7.43 -28.68
C ASP A 147 -22.37 7.38 -30.14
N GLU A 148 -23.26 7.77 -31.07
CA GLU A 148 -22.96 7.80 -32.51
C GLU A 148 -21.85 8.82 -32.86
N GLU A 149 -21.72 9.89 -32.08
CA GLU A 149 -20.69 10.91 -32.21
C GLU A 149 -19.38 10.51 -31.48
N ARG A 150 -19.27 9.26 -31.01
CA ARG A 150 -18.13 8.72 -30.25
C ARG A 150 -17.91 9.40 -28.89
N GLN A 151 -18.91 10.09 -28.35
CA GLN A 151 -18.82 10.64 -27.01
C GLN A 151 -19.09 9.56 -25.99
N PRO A 152 -18.37 9.52 -24.86
CA PRO A 152 -18.59 8.53 -23.83
C PRO A 152 -20.00 8.68 -23.20
N VAL A 153 -20.67 7.56 -23.00
CA VAL A 153 -21.97 7.52 -22.35
C VAL A 153 -21.81 7.06 -20.91
N ALA A 154 -21.90 8.02 -19.98
CA ALA A 154 -21.85 7.75 -18.54
C ALA A 154 -23.17 7.14 -18.02
N ASP A 155 -23.12 6.44 -16.89
CA ASP A 155 -24.25 5.84 -16.18
C ASP A 155 -25.15 4.94 -17.06
N ALA A 156 -24.63 4.37 -18.14
CA ALA A 156 -25.30 3.31 -18.85
C ALA A 156 -25.20 2.00 -18.06
N ARG A 157 -26.31 1.28 -17.95
CA ARG A 157 -26.35 -0.01 -17.29
C ARG A 157 -25.97 -1.11 -18.27
N VAL A 158 -24.87 -1.78 -18.02
CA VAL A 158 -24.40 -2.95 -18.75
C VAL A 158 -24.78 -4.19 -17.97
N GLN A 159 -25.38 -5.19 -18.60
CA GLN A 159 -25.89 -6.38 -17.92
C GLN A 159 -25.53 -7.66 -18.66
N VAL A 160 -25.08 -8.68 -17.89
CA VAL A 160 -24.78 -10.03 -18.38
C VAL A 160 -25.14 -11.05 -17.29
N LEU A 161 -25.87 -12.12 -17.60
CA LEU A 161 -26.23 -13.21 -16.68
C LEU A 161 -26.76 -12.76 -15.30
N GLY A 162 -27.41 -11.60 -15.22
CA GLY A 162 -27.85 -11.01 -13.93
C GLY A 162 -26.81 -10.14 -13.24
N TYR A 163 -25.57 -10.17 -13.64
CA TYR A 163 -24.55 -9.20 -13.20
C TYR A 163 -24.72 -7.88 -13.94
N SER A 164 -24.49 -6.78 -13.26
CA SER A 164 -24.60 -5.47 -13.90
C SER A 164 -23.51 -4.52 -13.42
N ALA A 165 -23.04 -3.66 -14.31
CA ALA A 165 -22.17 -2.54 -14.03
C ALA A 165 -22.76 -1.26 -14.62
N GLN A 166 -22.42 -0.11 -14.06
CA GLN A 166 -22.68 1.19 -14.65
C GLN A 166 -21.42 1.71 -15.32
N THR A 167 -21.57 2.34 -16.48
CA THR A 167 -20.44 3.00 -17.13
C THR A 167 -20.06 4.25 -16.36
N GLY A 168 -18.78 4.52 -16.31
CA GLY A 168 -18.28 5.73 -15.68
C GLY A 168 -18.35 6.95 -16.59
N ALA A 169 -17.79 8.07 -16.15
CA ALA A 169 -17.75 9.32 -16.90
C ALA A 169 -17.05 9.18 -18.27
N ASP A 170 -16.09 8.26 -18.39
CA ASP A 170 -15.37 7.92 -19.61
C ASP A 170 -16.06 6.84 -20.47
N GLY A 171 -17.30 6.46 -20.08
CA GLY A 171 -18.07 5.41 -20.74
C GLY A 171 -17.58 3.98 -20.48
N SER A 172 -16.49 3.77 -19.74
CA SER A 172 -15.93 2.44 -19.54
C SER A 172 -16.73 1.62 -18.54
N PHE A 173 -16.75 0.29 -18.72
CA PHE A 173 -17.35 -0.68 -17.79
C PHE A 173 -16.46 -1.90 -17.62
N LEU A 174 -16.65 -2.60 -16.51
CA LEU A 174 -16.04 -3.89 -16.24
C LEU A 174 -17.02 -4.77 -15.45
N ILE A 175 -17.24 -6.00 -15.94
CA ILE A 175 -18.05 -7.02 -15.27
C ILE A 175 -17.20 -8.27 -15.10
N GLU A 176 -17.11 -8.78 -13.88
CA GLU A 176 -16.57 -10.10 -13.59
C GLU A 176 -17.69 -11.13 -13.55
N VAL A 177 -17.49 -12.24 -14.28
CA VAL A 177 -18.36 -13.39 -14.22
C VAL A 177 -17.66 -14.50 -13.45
N PRO A 178 -18.24 -15.00 -12.35
CA PRO A 178 -17.64 -16.07 -11.56
C PRO A 178 -17.35 -17.32 -12.38
N LEU A 179 -16.29 -18.03 -12.01
CA LEU A 179 -15.84 -19.25 -12.70
C LEU A 179 -16.97 -20.27 -12.91
N SER A 180 -17.86 -20.42 -11.92
CA SER A 180 -18.99 -21.35 -11.95
C SER A 180 -20.05 -21.01 -13.01
N GLN A 181 -20.05 -19.78 -13.56
CA GLN A 181 -21.00 -19.28 -14.53
C GLN A 181 -20.33 -18.88 -15.85
N GLN A 182 -19.07 -19.22 -16.00
CA GLN A 182 -18.36 -18.93 -17.25
C GLN A 182 -18.87 -19.76 -18.41
N ALA A 183 -19.05 -19.07 -19.52
CA ALA A 183 -19.43 -19.67 -20.81
C ALA A 183 -18.50 -19.16 -21.91
N THR A 184 -18.49 -19.84 -23.04
CA THR A 184 -17.69 -19.41 -24.20
C THR A 184 -18.18 -18.10 -24.81
N SER A 185 -19.47 -17.77 -24.58
CA SER A 185 -20.07 -16.51 -25.03
C SER A 185 -21.26 -16.13 -24.17
N TYR A 186 -21.51 -14.84 -24.12
CA TYR A 186 -22.56 -14.23 -23.28
C TYR A 186 -23.49 -13.36 -24.15
N ARG A 187 -24.71 -13.18 -23.63
CA ARG A 187 -25.59 -12.12 -24.05
C ARG A 187 -25.34 -10.88 -23.20
N LEU A 188 -24.97 -9.79 -23.85
CA LEU A 188 -24.70 -8.52 -23.22
C LEU A 188 -25.79 -7.51 -23.59
N THR A 189 -26.36 -6.87 -22.61
CA THR A 189 -27.41 -5.85 -22.80
C THR A 189 -26.93 -4.53 -22.21
N VAL A 190 -27.07 -3.44 -22.96
CA VAL A 190 -26.73 -2.09 -22.50
C VAL A 190 -27.96 -1.22 -22.59
N MET A 191 -28.27 -0.54 -21.49
CA MET A 191 -29.46 0.30 -21.32
C MET A 191 -29.09 1.67 -20.78
N LYS A 192 -29.59 2.72 -21.42
CA LYS A 192 -29.51 4.11 -20.93
C LYS A 192 -30.77 4.87 -21.31
N ALA A 193 -31.28 5.70 -20.42
CA ALA A 193 -32.41 6.58 -20.72
C ALA A 193 -32.07 7.52 -21.88
N GLY A 194 -32.97 7.63 -22.87
CA GLY A 194 -32.77 8.44 -24.09
C GLY A 194 -32.00 7.73 -25.21
N PHE A 195 -31.61 6.47 -25.01
CA PHE A 195 -30.96 5.63 -26.02
C PHE A 195 -31.76 4.38 -26.30
N GLU A 196 -31.55 3.80 -27.48
CA GLU A 196 -32.05 2.47 -27.81
C GLU A 196 -31.31 1.42 -26.96
N ILE A 197 -32.03 0.30 -26.65
CA ILE A 197 -31.41 -0.82 -25.94
C ILE A 197 -30.46 -1.51 -26.93
N TRP A 198 -29.20 -1.60 -26.57
CA TRP A 198 -28.24 -2.40 -27.31
C TRP A 198 -28.19 -3.82 -26.71
N ASP A 199 -28.37 -4.82 -27.54
CA ASP A 199 -28.40 -6.21 -27.14
C ASP A 199 -27.65 -7.05 -28.18
N TYR A 200 -26.66 -7.78 -27.71
CA TYR A 200 -25.82 -8.59 -28.56
C TYR A 200 -25.54 -9.96 -27.92
N ASN A 201 -25.66 -11.00 -28.72
CA ASN A 201 -25.41 -12.38 -28.32
C ASN A 201 -24.09 -12.85 -28.94
N GLY A 202 -23.23 -13.51 -28.16
CA GLY A 202 -21.96 -14.03 -28.65
C GLY A 202 -20.72 -13.23 -28.20
N VAL A 203 -20.86 -12.44 -27.16
CA VAL A 203 -19.71 -11.75 -26.56
C VAL A 203 -18.84 -12.76 -25.84
N ALA A 204 -17.57 -12.87 -26.23
CA ALA A 204 -16.57 -13.67 -25.51
C ALA A 204 -15.91 -12.88 -24.40
N PRO A 205 -15.70 -13.48 -23.22
CA PRO A 205 -14.94 -12.83 -22.17
C PRO A 205 -13.47 -12.70 -22.61
N SER A 206 -12.92 -11.52 -22.42
CA SER A 206 -11.50 -11.28 -22.70
C SER A 206 -10.92 -10.35 -21.64
N PRO A 207 -9.90 -10.77 -20.91
CA PRO A 207 -9.22 -9.91 -19.95
C PRO A 207 -8.35 -8.84 -20.63
N THR A 208 -8.10 -8.97 -21.94
CA THR A 208 -7.17 -8.10 -22.68
C THR A 208 -7.85 -7.23 -23.73
N GLU A 209 -9.00 -7.63 -24.23
CA GLU A 209 -9.70 -6.90 -25.29
C GLU A 209 -10.80 -6.02 -24.70
N GLN A 210 -10.80 -4.77 -25.12
CA GLN A 210 -11.88 -3.83 -24.82
C GLN A 210 -12.95 -3.86 -25.91
N MET A 211 -14.17 -4.07 -25.48
CA MET A 211 -15.34 -3.97 -26.32
C MET A 211 -15.71 -2.51 -26.56
N ARG A 212 -16.08 -2.16 -27.79
CA ARG A 212 -16.63 -0.85 -28.13
C ARG A 212 -18.09 -0.99 -28.49
N ILE A 213 -18.95 -0.33 -27.74
CA ILE A 213 -20.39 -0.36 -27.92
C ILE A 213 -20.87 1.05 -28.25
N ALA A 214 -21.51 1.21 -29.42
CA ALA A 214 -22.12 2.46 -29.80
C ALA A 214 -23.64 2.38 -29.58
N LEU A 215 -24.17 3.30 -28.77
CA LEU A 215 -25.62 3.45 -28.52
C LEU A 215 -26.22 4.46 -29.48
N ARG A 216 -27.41 4.16 -29.99
CA ARG A 216 -28.22 5.06 -30.79
C ARG A 216 -29.15 5.87 -29.91
N LYS A 217 -29.24 7.18 -30.15
CA LYS A 217 -30.24 8.02 -29.53
C LYS A 217 -31.62 7.68 -30.08
N LYS A 218 -32.64 7.73 -29.21
CA LYS A 218 -34.06 7.54 -29.58
C LYS A 218 -34.60 8.73 -30.33
#